data_13c11b01f7fb017bdfbc21cb427bce7a
#
_entry.id   13c11b01f7fb017bdfbc21cb427bce7a
#
_cell.length_a   1.000
_cell.length_b   1.000
_cell.length_c   1.000
_cell.angle_alpha   90.00
_cell.angle_beta   90.00
_cell.angle_gamma   90.00
#
_symmetry.space_group_name_H-M   'P 1'
#
loop_
_entity.id
_entity.type
_entity.pdbx_description
1 polymer ?
#
loop_
_entity_poly.entity_id
_entity_poly.type
_entity_poly.pdbx_seq_one_letter_code
_entity_poly.pdbx_strand_id
1 'polypeptide(L)'
;MTRSPDTTAVRAPEAAGAEEATPPPTAVPVQATDPTDPVDLLDLYLRHIGSGRAVMGRVLGGMAEVRSEGPWIHTDDGRRLLDFGGYGVFILGHRHPAVVAAVHRQIDAHPLASRVFLEPVAARAAQALAAHTPPGMDYVHFVNSGAEATEAALKLARAHGRNAVVTTRKGFHGKTLGALSVTANATYQTPFQPLLPDIAQVGYGDAGELKQALAARRDRACVIVEPVQGEGGVHIPEPGYLTEVAALCREFGALLVVDEIQTGMGRLGTWWGVDAEGVRPDLLLAGKGLSGGVVPVAALVATAEAYAPFSRDPYLHTSTFGASPIACAAALAAVETMEREDTVARAATLGARILAGVRDACAPYGEILVRDVRGRGLLIGIEFAEERAVGELLLELITRGVLVNHSLNSTRVLRLTPPAVVADDALDLFFTTLAEALHTTAVRMAG
;
A
#
# COMPACT_ATOMS: atom_id res chain seq x y z
N MET A 1 57.55 7.81 46.72
CA MET A 1 58.22 7.27 45.52
C MET A 1 57.14 7.23 44.39
N THR A 2 57.20 8.28 43.63
CA THR A 2 56.31 8.62 42.54
C THR A 2 56.77 7.96 41.21
N ARG A 3 55.95 7.21 40.51
CA ARG A 3 56.16 6.85 39.12
C ARG A 3 55.09 7.46 38.25
N SER A 4 55.52 8.37 37.38
CA SER A 4 54.69 8.86 36.22
C SER A 4 54.40 7.75 35.19
N PRO A 5 53.27 7.77 34.50
CA PRO A 5 53.09 6.95 33.35
C PRO A 5 53.55 7.65 32.07
N ASP A 6 54.22 6.85 31.27
CA ASP A 6 54.80 7.14 29.96
C ASP A 6 53.73 7.41 28.91
N THR A 7 53.83 8.55 28.23
CA THR A 7 52.96 8.92 27.12
C THR A 7 53.60 8.46 25.81
N THR A 8 53.16 7.31 25.29
CA THR A 8 53.45 6.91 23.92
C THR A 8 52.42 7.53 22.95
N ALA A 9 52.86 8.50 22.17
CA ALA A 9 52.11 9.11 21.09
C ALA A 9 51.84 8.10 19.97
N VAL A 10 50.58 7.84 19.69
CA VAL A 10 50.14 7.08 18.52
C VAL A 10 50.16 7.99 17.30
N ARG A 11 51.00 7.66 16.35
CA ARG A 11 51.11 8.32 15.04
C ARG A 11 49.85 8.05 14.25
N ALA A 12 49.24 9.12 13.68
CA ALA A 12 48.14 9.02 12.70
C ALA A 12 48.63 8.34 11.40
N PRO A 13 47.80 7.49 10.75
CA PRO A 13 48.15 6.95 9.46
C PRO A 13 48.01 8.02 8.36
N GLU A 14 48.99 8.03 7.46
CA GLU A 14 49.04 8.86 6.25
C GLU A 14 47.84 8.57 5.36
N ALA A 15 47.33 9.64 4.73
CA ALA A 15 46.21 9.59 3.75
C ALA A 15 46.60 8.71 2.56
N ALA A 16 45.93 7.57 2.43
CA ALA A 16 45.99 6.75 1.23
C ALA A 16 45.27 7.49 0.08
N GLY A 17 45.91 7.45 -1.10
CA GLY A 17 45.51 8.17 -2.30
C GLY A 17 44.05 7.86 -2.73
N ALA A 18 43.42 8.86 -3.33
CA ALA A 18 42.12 8.76 -3.95
C ALA A 18 42.14 7.69 -5.05
N GLU A 19 41.51 6.55 -4.82
CA GLU A 19 41.13 5.61 -5.88
C GLU A 19 40.09 6.27 -6.76
N GLU A 20 40.39 6.39 -8.06
CA GLU A 20 39.43 6.80 -9.08
C GLU A 20 38.22 5.87 -9.06
N ALA A 21 37.04 6.44 -8.81
CA ALA A 21 35.78 5.72 -8.82
C ALA A 21 35.56 5.11 -10.21
N THR A 22 35.60 3.79 -10.28
CA THR A 22 35.17 3.03 -11.46
C THR A 22 33.75 3.40 -11.82
N PRO A 23 33.44 3.74 -13.09
CA PRO A 23 32.06 4.04 -13.49
C PRO A 23 31.15 2.82 -13.21
N PRO A 24 29.89 3.04 -12.83
CA PRO A 24 28.95 1.94 -12.57
C PRO A 24 28.87 1.03 -13.80
N PRO A 25 28.78 -0.29 -13.62
CA PRO A 25 28.67 -1.22 -14.74
C PRO A 25 27.46 -0.83 -15.57
N THR A 26 27.69 -0.66 -16.87
CA THR A 26 26.63 -0.51 -17.88
C THR A 26 25.60 -1.58 -17.64
N ALA A 27 24.32 -1.19 -17.52
CA ALA A 27 23.22 -2.10 -17.34
C ALA A 27 23.34 -3.27 -18.32
N VAL A 28 23.61 -4.47 -17.80
CA VAL A 28 23.58 -5.69 -18.59
C VAL A 28 22.15 -5.76 -19.15
N PRO A 29 21.96 -5.83 -20.47
CA PRO A 29 20.64 -6.10 -21.01
C PRO A 29 20.16 -7.39 -20.35
N VAL A 30 19.02 -7.36 -19.68
CA VAL A 30 18.32 -8.60 -19.33
C VAL A 30 18.10 -9.29 -20.67
N GLN A 31 18.87 -10.32 -20.95
CA GLN A 31 18.59 -11.18 -22.07
C GLN A 31 17.19 -11.71 -21.81
N ALA A 32 16.24 -11.26 -22.64
CA ALA A 32 14.99 -11.96 -22.80
C ALA A 32 15.37 -13.43 -23.00
N THR A 33 14.77 -14.33 -22.26
CA THR A 33 14.86 -15.78 -22.50
C THR A 33 14.81 -15.98 -23.99
N ASP A 34 15.81 -16.71 -24.52
CA ASP A 34 16.06 -16.92 -25.94
C ASP A 34 14.73 -17.05 -26.75
N PRO A 35 14.44 -16.18 -27.71
CA PRO A 35 13.15 -16.15 -28.39
C PRO A 35 12.94 -17.30 -29.38
N THR A 36 13.78 -18.32 -29.35
CA THR A 36 13.74 -19.43 -30.31
C THR A 36 12.72 -20.52 -30.00
N ASP A 37 12.10 -20.52 -28.80
CA ASP A 37 10.89 -21.28 -28.51
C ASP A 37 9.80 -20.32 -28.05
N PRO A 38 8.75 -20.05 -28.83
CA PRO A 38 7.61 -19.25 -28.39
C PRO A 38 6.88 -20.06 -27.31
N VAL A 39 7.32 -19.88 -26.06
CA VAL A 39 6.60 -20.39 -24.92
C VAL A 39 5.26 -19.67 -24.90
N ASP A 40 4.16 -20.39 -25.15
CA ASP A 40 2.83 -19.82 -24.99
C ASP A 40 2.62 -19.49 -23.51
N LEU A 41 2.83 -18.21 -23.17
CA LEU A 41 2.71 -17.72 -21.78
C LEU A 41 1.33 -18.01 -21.21
N LEU A 42 0.27 -17.92 -22.03
CA LEU A 42 -1.10 -18.24 -21.59
C LEU A 42 -1.22 -19.72 -21.24
N ASP A 43 -0.57 -20.60 -21.98
CA ASP A 43 -0.55 -22.04 -21.71
C ASP A 43 0.20 -22.35 -20.39
N LEU A 44 1.34 -21.68 -20.13
CA LEU A 44 2.03 -21.79 -18.86
C LEU A 44 1.17 -21.31 -17.69
N TYR A 45 0.48 -20.19 -17.83
CA TYR A 45 -0.44 -19.69 -16.82
C TYR A 45 -1.59 -20.68 -16.56
N LEU A 46 -2.17 -21.23 -17.63
CA LEU A 46 -3.26 -22.18 -17.56
C LEU A 46 -2.83 -23.47 -16.81
N ARG A 47 -1.63 -23.99 -17.10
CA ARG A 47 -1.13 -25.24 -16.51
C ARG A 47 -0.54 -25.10 -15.12
N HIS A 48 0.14 -23.98 -14.81
CA HIS A 48 0.98 -23.88 -13.62
C HIS A 48 0.54 -22.79 -12.63
N ILE A 49 -0.26 -21.80 -13.05
CA ILE A 49 -0.71 -20.71 -12.18
C ILE A 49 -2.22 -20.77 -11.92
N GLY A 50 -3.01 -21.05 -12.97
CA GLY A 50 -4.44 -21.24 -12.83
C GLY A 50 -5.27 -20.63 -13.95
N SER A 51 -6.38 -21.30 -14.27
CA SER A 51 -7.27 -20.93 -15.38
C SER A 51 -7.85 -19.50 -15.24
N GLY A 52 -8.19 -19.05 -14.04
CA GLY A 52 -8.73 -17.71 -13.82
C GLY A 52 -7.77 -16.60 -14.26
N ARG A 53 -6.47 -16.74 -13.96
CA ARG A 53 -5.45 -15.79 -14.40
C ARG A 53 -5.22 -15.85 -15.91
N ALA A 54 -5.19 -17.03 -16.50
CA ALA A 54 -5.05 -17.20 -17.96
C ALA A 54 -6.24 -16.56 -18.73
N VAL A 55 -7.46 -16.76 -18.26
CA VAL A 55 -8.65 -16.14 -18.85
C VAL A 55 -8.59 -14.62 -18.76
N MET A 56 -8.25 -14.07 -17.59
CA MET A 56 -8.08 -12.62 -17.41
C MET A 56 -7.00 -12.06 -18.34
N GLY A 57 -5.84 -12.72 -18.43
CA GLY A 57 -4.77 -12.34 -19.37
C GLY A 57 -5.25 -12.31 -20.81
N ARG A 58 -6.01 -13.33 -21.25
CA ARG A 58 -6.59 -13.39 -22.59
C ARG A 58 -7.58 -12.25 -22.87
N VAL A 59 -8.45 -11.93 -21.91
CA VAL A 59 -9.42 -10.81 -22.04
C VAL A 59 -8.68 -9.47 -22.18
N LEU A 60 -7.54 -9.32 -21.51
CA LEU A 60 -6.68 -8.15 -21.61
C LEU A 60 -5.70 -8.17 -22.81
N GLY A 61 -5.90 -9.07 -23.78
CA GLY A 61 -5.13 -9.14 -25.02
C GLY A 61 -3.87 -10.01 -24.95
N GLY A 62 -3.66 -10.77 -23.88
CA GLY A 62 -2.52 -11.70 -23.74
C GLY A 62 -1.16 -11.03 -23.50
N MET A 63 -1.13 -9.72 -23.29
CA MET A 63 0.09 -8.94 -23.08
C MET A 63 0.87 -9.37 -21.84
N ALA A 64 2.19 -9.41 -21.96
CA ALA A 64 3.10 -9.57 -20.83
C ALA A 64 3.77 -8.24 -20.47
N GLU A 65 3.78 -7.91 -19.17
CA GLU A 65 4.59 -6.82 -18.64
C GLU A 65 6.05 -7.26 -18.61
N VAL A 66 6.92 -6.56 -19.36
CA VAL A 66 8.34 -6.92 -19.49
C VAL A 66 9.28 -5.89 -18.85
N ARG A 67 8.82 -4.66 -18.71
CA ARG A 67 9.58 -3.55 -18.08
C ARG A 67 8.63 -2.51 -17.53
N SER A 68 9.07 -1.80 -16.51
CA SER A 68 8.35 -0.63 -15.98
C SER A 68 9.32 0.46 -15.50
N GLU A 69 8.92 1.73 -15.60
CA GLU A 69 9.70 2.88 -15.10
C GLU A 69 8.81 4.10 -14.91
N GLY A 70 9.03 4.86 -13.83
CA GLY A 70 8.18 6.02 -13.53
C GLY A 70 6.69 5.64 -13.52
N PRO A 71 5.82 6.36 -14.23
CA PRO A 71 4.40 6.03 -14.32
C PRO A 71 4.07 5.03 -15.44
N TRP A 72 5.05 4.37 -16.05
CA TRP A 72 4.88 3.60 -17.27
C TRP A 72 5.18 2.11 -17.12
N ILE A 73 4.37 1.29 -17.77
CA ILE A 73 4.55 -0.14 -17.96
C ILE A 73 4.81 -0.38 -19.46
N HIS A 74 5.72 -1.27 -19.79
CA HIS A 74 6.04 -1.70 -21.15
C HIS A 74 5.67 -3.18 -21.32
N THR A 75 5.01 -3.49 -22.42
CA THR A 75 4.56 -4.85 -22.75
C THR A 75 5.41 -5.46 -23.87
N ASP A 76 5.35 -6.78 -23.99
CA ASP A 76 6.09 -7.59 -24.96
C ASP A 76 5.73 -7.29 -26.42
N ASP A 77 4.52 -6.78 -26.68
CA ASP A 77 4.07 -6.31 -27.99
C ASP A 77 4.52 -4.88 -28.34
N GLY A 78 5.38 -4.29 -27.51
CA GLY A 78 5.97 -2.96 -27.71
C GLY A 78 5.10 -1.79 -27.29
N ARG A 79 3.93 -2.01 -26.71
CA ARG A 79 3.09 -0.94 -26.16
C ARG A 79 3.65 -0.39 -24.85
N ARG A 80 3.26 0.85 -24.55
CA ARG A 80 3.54 1.52 -23.29
C ARG A 80 2.22 1.97 -22.68
N LEU A 81 1.94 1.53 -21.45
CA LEU A 81 0.72 1.87 -20.71
C LEU A 81 1.05 2.82 -19.56
N LEU A 82 0.22 3.84 -19.39
CA LEU A 82 0.27 4.73 -18.24
C LEU A 82 -0.41 4.05 -17.05
N ASP A 83 0.30 3.85 -15.95
CA ASP A 83 -0.23 3.15 -14.78
C ASP A 83 -0.95 4.11 -13.81
N PHE A 84 -2.26 4.07 -13.83
CA PHE A 84 -3.16 4.69 -12.87
C PHE A 84 -3.86 3.66 -11.96
N GLY A 85 -3.42 2.38 -12.03
CA GLY A 85 -4.02 1.25 -11.34
C GLY A 85 -3.18 0.65 -10.22
N GLY A 86 -1.97 0.24 -10.50
CA GLY A 86 -0.88 -0.30 -9.64
C GLY A 86 -1.19 -0.78 -8.22
N TYR A 87 -2.42 -1.12 -7.89
CA TYR A 87 -2.92 -1.47 -6.54
C TYR A 87 -2.54 -0.46 -5.43
N GLY A 88 -2.20 0.78 -5.80
CA GLY A 88 -1.76 1.82 -4.86
C GLY A 88 -0.33 1.65 -4.33
N VAL A 89 0.48 0.77 -4.95
CA VAL A 89 1.86 0.47 -4.52
C VAL A 89 2.84 1.55 -4.99
N PHE A 90 2.71 2.04 -6.22
CA PHE A 90 3.74 2.81 -6.92
C PHE A 90 3.63 4.32 -6.70
N ILE A 91 3.59 4.78 -5.44
CA ILE A 91 3.52 6.23 -5.13
C ILE A 91 4.73 6.99 -5.70
N LEU A 92 5.94 6.40 -5.66
CA LEU A 92 7.17 6.93 -6.23
C LEU A 92 7.36 6.58 -7.71
N GLY A 93 6.35 5.98 -8.36
CA GLY A 93 6.50 5.36 -9.67
C GLY A 93 7.20 4.00 -9.61
N HIS A 94 7.27 3.35 -10.76
CA HIS A 94 7.96 2.07 -10.90
C HIS A 94 9.48 2.29 -10.85
N ARG A 95 10.18 1.42 -10.10
CA ARG A 95 11.64 1.34 -10.08
C ARG A 95 12.34 2.68 -9.81
N HIS A 96 11.88 3.42 -8.79
CA HIS A 96 12.54 4.68 -8.45
C HIS A 96 14.06 4.49 -8.27
N PRO A 97 14.93 5.26 -8.97
CA PRO A 97 16.37 4.98 -9.03
C PRO A 97 17.05 4.90 -7.66
N ALA A 98 16.69 5.78 -6.72
CA ALA A 98 17.27 5.79 -5.37
C ALA A 98 16.92 4.51 -4.59
N VAL A 99 15.68 4.03 -4.69
CA VAL A 99 15.24 2.80 -4.02
C VAL A 99 15.91 1.58 -4.64
N VAL A 100 15.95 1.48 -5.98
CA VAL A 100 16.63 0.40 -6.69
C VAL A 100 18.11 0.35 -6.33
N ALA A 101 18.79 1.50 -6.31
CA ALA A 101 20.21 1.56 -5.93
C ALA A 101 20.46 1.13 -4.47
N ALA A 102 19.57 1.48 -3.54
CA ALA A 102 19.67 1.05 -2.15
C ALA A 102 19.52 -0.48 -2.01
N VAL A 103 18.57 -1.06 -2.74
CA VAL A 103 18.34 -2.51 -2.76
C VAL A 103 19.57 -3.23 -3.34
N HIS A 104 20.13 -2.75 -4.46
CA HIS A 104 21.34 -3.35 -5.05
C HIS A 104 22.51 -3.31 -4.06
N ARG A 105 22.80 -2.17 -3.41
CA ARG A 105 23.86 -2.10 -2.38
C ARG A 105 23.62 -3.08 -1.24
N GLN A 106 22.37 -3.28 -0.84
CA GLN A 106 22.05 -4.22 0.23
C GLN A 106 22.18 -5.67 -0.20
N ILE A 107 21.90 -5.99 -1.47
CA ILE A 107 22.16 -7.32 -2.04
C ILE A 107 23.67 -7.63 -2.01
N ASP A 108 24.50 -6.67 -2.41
CA ASP A 108 25.97 -6.83 -2.45
C ASP A 108 26.56 -6.98 -1.04
N ALA A 109 25.97 -6.35 -0.04
CA ALA A 109 26.42 -6.45 1.36
C ALA A 109 25.92 -7.75 2.03
N HIS A 110 24.64 -7.86 2.24
CA HIS A 110 23.93 -9.06 2.75
C HIS A 110 22.41 -8.89 2.56
N PRO A 111 21.77 -9.67 1.67
CA PRO A 111 20.35 -9.52 1.38
C PRO A 111 19.44 -10.01 2.52
N LEU A 112 19.88 -11.03 3.26
CA LEU A 112 19.17 -11.63 4.39
C LEU A 112 20.08 -11.71 5.62
N ALA A 113 19.53 -11.41 6.80
CA ALA A 113 20.24 -11.50 8.06
C ALA A 113 20.02 -12.86 8.74
N SER A 114 21.00 -13.29 9.55
CA SER A 114 20.89 -14.48 10.40
C SER A 114 19.83 -14.35 11.51
N ARG A 115 19.41 -13.13 11.82
CA ARG A 115 18.49 -12.75 12.91
C ARG A 115 19.02 -13.06 14.33
N VAL A 116 20.27 -13.45 14.45
CA VAL A 116 20.97 -13.64 15.73
C VAL A 116 21.61 -12.33 16.20
N PHE A 117 22.09 -11.53 15.25
CA PHE A 117 22.74 -10.25 15.51
C PHE A 117 21.81 -9.08 15.23
N LEU A 118 22.15 -7.91 15.76
CA LEU A 118 21.47 -6.66 15.43
C LEU A 118 21.70 -6.32 13.96
N GLU A 119 20.62 -5.84 13.31
CA GLU A 119 20.66 -5.48 11.89
C GLU A 119 20.50 -3.96 11.75
N PRO A 120 21.56 -3.26 11.29
CA PRO A 120 21.58 -1.79 11.29
C PRO A 120 20.55 -1.15 10.35
N VAL A 121 20.28 -1.76 9.18
CA VAL A 121 19.35 -1.19 8.20
C VAL A 121 17.92 -1.27 8.70
N ALA A 122 17.55 -2.39 9.38
CA ALA A 122 16.22 -2.52 9.98
C ALA A 122 15.99 -1.45 11.07
N ALA A 123 17.00 -1.19 11.91
CA ALA A 123 16.90 -0.16 12.95
C ALA A 123 16.74 1.25 12.34
N ARG A 124 17.49 1.59 11.29
CA ARG A 124 17.38 2.87 10.59
C ARG A 124 16.05 3.02 9.86
N ALA A 125 15.58 1.97 9.21
CA ALA A 125 14.29 1.97 8.54
C ALA A 125 13.14 2.17 9.55
N ALA A 126 13.23 1.52 10.72
CA ALA A 126 12.26 1.71 11.81
C ALA A 126 12.28 3.16 12.32
N GLN A 127 13.45 3.73 12.56
CA GLN A 127 13.63 5.12 12.99
C GLN A 127 13.02 6.09 11.96
N ALA A 128 13.36 5.93 10.68
CA ALA A 128 12.86 6.79 9.60
C ALA A 128 11.33 6.71 9.47
N LEU A 129 10.75 5.51 9.55
CA LEU A 129 9.30 5.35 9.49
C LEU A 129 8.60 5.96 10.70
N ALA A 130 9.10 5.70 11.92
CA ALA A 130 8.54 6.21 13.16
C ALA A 130 8.57 7.75 13.24
N ALA A 131 9.57 8.40 12.64
CA ALA A 131 9.68 9.86 12.61
C ALA A 131 8.50 10.56 11.91
N HIS A 132 7.77 9.84 11.06
CA HIS A 132 6.61 10.36 10.34
C HIS A 132 5.26 9.89 10.90
N THR A 133 5.26 9.04 11.92
CA THR A 133 4.01 8.57 12.55
C THR A 133 3.52 9.53 13.64
N PRO A 134 2.26 9.46 14.07
CA PRO A 134 1.77 10.25 15.19
C PRO A 134 2.67 10.09 16.42
N PRO A 135 2.95 11.18 17.18
CA PRO A 135 3.89 11.15 18.30
C PRO A 135 3.60 10.05 19.33
N GLY A 136 4.65 9.30 19.73
CA GLY A 136 4.56 8.19 20.69
C GLY A 136 4.25 6.84 20.05
N MET A 137 4.31 6.74 18.73
CA MET A 137 4.25 5.49 17.98
C MET A 137 5.66 5.10 17.50
N ASP A 138 6.50 4.61 18.40
CA ASP A 138 7.94 4.45 18.18
C ASP A 138 8.38 3.01 17.87
N TYR A 139 7.48 2.04 18.02
CA TYR A 139 7.79 0.62 17.81
C TYR A 139 7.35 0.16 16.44
N VAL A 140 8.29 -0.30 15.63
CA VAL A 140 8.04 -0.77 14.25
C VAL A 140 8.30 -2.26 14.16
N HIS A 141 7.30 -3.01 13.72
CA HIS A 141 7.38 -4.44 13.43
C HIS A 141 7.25 -4.68 11.94
N PHE A 142 8.37 -4.93 11.25
CA PHE A 142 8.38 -5.19 9.82
C PHE A 142 7.89 -6.61 9.51
N VAL A 143 7.07 -6.71 8.48
CA VAL A 143 6.49 -7.93 7.91
C VAL A 143 6.56 -7.87 6.38
N ASN A 144 6.11 -8.93 5.68
CA ASN A 144 6.26 -9.00 4.23
C ASN A 144 5.03 -8.51 3.45
N SER A 145 3.89 -8.44 4.11
CA SER A 145 2.62 -8.04 3.47
C SER A 145 1.70 -7.32 4.44
N GLY A 146 0.76 -6.53 3.90
CA GLY A 146 -0.28 -5.89 4.71
C GLY A 146 -1.15 -6.89 5.47
N ALA A 147 -1.43 -8.06 4.89
CA ALA A 147 -2.16 -9.12 5.59
C ALA A 147 -1.40 -9.62 6.82
N GLU A 148 -0.06 -9.78 6.74
CA GLU A 148 0.76 -10.12 7.92
C GLU A 148 0.76 -9.01 8.96
N ALA A 149 0.73 -7.73 8.56
CA ALA A 149 0.60 -6.62 9.50
C ALA A 149 -0.75 -6.67 10.25
N THR A 150 -1.84 -7.01 9.55
CA THR A 150 -3.15 -7.24 10.17
C THR A 150 -3.12 -8.42 11.14
N GLU A 151 -2.48 -9.55 10.77
CA GLU A 151 -2.31 -10.70 11.67
C GLU A 151 -1.53 -10.33 12.93
N ALA A 152 -0.47 -9.53 12.80
CA ALA A 152 0.31 -9.04 13.93
C ALA A 152 -0.55 -8.16 14.86
N ALA A 153 -1.37 -7.26 14.29
CA ALA A 153 -2.29 -6.41 15.05
C ALA A 153 -3.35 -7.23 15.81
N LEU A 154 -3.96 -8.22 15.16
CA LEU A 154 -4.93 -9.12 15.80
C LEU A 154 -4.30 -9.95 16.93
N LYS A 155 -3.04 -10.37 16.77
CA LYS A 155 -2.30 -11.07 17.82
C LYS A 155 -1.97 -10.16 18.99
N LEU A 156 -1.53 -8.92 18.75
CA LEU A 156 -1.31 -7.94 19.82
C LEU A 156 -2.62 -7.62 20.57
N ALA A 157 -3.72 -7.39 19.84
CA ALA A 157 -5.02 -7.18 20.45
C ALA A 157 -5.40 -8.34 21.40
N ARG A 158 -5.24 -9.58 20.95
CA ARG A 158 -5.50 -10.77 21.77
C ARG A 158 -4.55 -10.90 22.96
N ALA A 159 -3.28 -10.55 22.82
CA ALA A 159 -2.30 -10.55 23.92
C ALA A 159 -2.64 -9.52 25.00
N HIS A 160 -3.42 -8.48 24.65
CA HIS A 160 -4.02 -7.53 25.60
C HIS A 160 -5.44 -7.91 26.06
N GLY A 161 -5.91 -9.13 25.77
CA GLY A 161 -7.26 -9.59 26.14
C GLY A 161 -8.38 -9.01 25.26
N ARG A 162 -8.06 -8.34 24.14
CA ARG A 162 -9.03 -7.76 23.20
C ARG A 162 -9.38 -8.81 22.13
N ASN A 163 -10.20 -9.78 22.51
CA ASN A 163 -10.52 -10.94 21.66
C ASN A 163 -11.66 -10.71 20.66
N ALA A 164 -12.55 -9.74 20.96
CA ALA A 164 -13.62 -9.30 20.07
C ALA A 164 -13.09 -8.26 19.09
N VAL A 165 -13.46 -8.34 17.81
CA VAL A 165 -13.04 -7.34 16.83
C VAL A 165 -14.26 -6.66 16.22
N VAL A 166 -14.19 -5.33 16.13
CA VAL A 166 -15.15 -4.52 15.40
C VAL A 166 -14.46 -4.00 14.14
N THR A 167 -15.01 -4.34 12.98
CA THR A 167 -14.57 -3.86 11.67
C THR A 167 -15.71 -3.14 10.95
N THR A 168 -15.43 -2.49 9.84
CA THR A 168 -16.45 -1.78 9.08
C THR A 168 -16.93 -2.57 7.87
N ARG A 169 -18.23 -2.47 7.55
CA ARG A 169 -18.77 -3.05 6.31
C ARG A 169 -17.99 -2.56 5.10
N LYS A 170 -17.71 -3.44 4.13
CA LYS A 170 -16.85 -3.24 2.95
C LYS A 170 -15.37 -3.00 3.26
N GLY A 171 -14.93 -3.05 4.53
CA GLY A 171 -13.53 -2.94 4.89
C GLY A 171 -12.68 -4.06 4.27
N PHE A 172 -11.42 -3.76 3.97
CA PHE A 172 -10.48 -4.73 3.39
C PHE A 172 -9.14 -4.69 4.13
N HIS A 173 -8.78 -5.79 4.78
CA HIS A 173 -7.58 -5.89 5.63
C HIS A 173 -6.67 -7.06 5.27
N GLY A 174 -6.92 -7.74 4.15
CA GLY A 174 -6.14 -8.88 3.66
C GLY A 174 -6.95 -10.16 3.51
N LYS A 175 -6.28 -11.24 3.07
CA LYS A 175 -6.90 -12.53 2.73
C LYS A 175 -6.23 -13.74 3.39
N THR A 176 -5.34 -13.57 4.39
CA THR A 176 -4.98 -14.64 5.34
C THR A 176 -6.17 -14.90 6.26
N LEU A 177 -6.27 -16.05 6.91
CA LEU A 177 -7.50 -16.42 7.64
C LEU A 177 -7.90 -15.39 8.72
N GLY A 178 -6.96 -14.86 9.49
CA GLY A 178 -7.25 -13.82 10.48
C GLY A 178 -7.63 -12.49 9.82
N ALA A 179 -6.84 -12.03 8.84
CA ALA A 179 -7.15 -10.80 8.09
C ALA A 179 -8.47 -10.92 7.29
N LEU A 180 -8.76 -12.11 6.74
CA LEU A 180 -10.02 -12.40 6.06
C LEU A 180 -11.22 -12.33 7.01
N SER A 181 -11.03 -12.73 8.27
CA SER A 181 -12.09 -12.65 9.29
C SER A 181 -12.59 -11.22 9.51
N VAL A 182 -11.70 -10.23 9.36
CA VAL A 182 -12.00 -8.80 9.53
C VAL A 182 -12.20 -8.06 8.21
N THR A 183 -11.97 -8.72 7.07
CA THR A 183 -12.31 -8.22 5.73
C THR A 183 -13.79 -8.49 5.45
N ALA A 184 -14.61 -7.43 5.45
CA ALA A 184 -16.07 -7.56 5.41
C ALA A 184 -16.60 -7.83 3.99
N ASN A 185 -16.35 -9.04 3.48
CA ASN A 185 -16.84 -9.50 2.16
C ASN A 185 -17.21 -11.00 2.22
N ALA A 186 -18.51 -11.27 2.19
CA ALA A 186 -19.04 -12.63 2.28
C ALA A 186 -18.56 -13.55 1.14
N THR A 187 -18.37 -13.02 -0.06
CA THR A 187 -17.87 -13.80 -1.21
C THR A 187 -16.50 -14.38 -0.94
N TYR A 188 -15.64 -13.63 -0.28
CA TYR A 188 -14.29 -14.11 0.08
C TYR A 188 -14.30 -14.99 1.33
N GLN A 189 -15.21 -14.74 2.28
CA GLN A 189 -15.25 -15.43 3.57
C GLN A 189 -15.90 -16.82 3.50
N THR A 190 -17.00 -16.96 2.73
CA THR A 190 -17.82 -18.17 2.72
C THR A 190 -17.04 -19.46 2.44
N PRO A 191 -16.09 -19.52 1.46
CA PRO A 191 -15.35 -20.76 1.19
C PRO A 191 -14.40 -21.20 2.31
N PHE A 192 -14.11 -20.31 3.28
CA PHE A 192 -13.07 -20.53 4.30
C PHE A 192 -13.62 -20.56 5.73
N GLN A 193 -14.92 -20.71 5.88
CA GLN A 193 -15.54 -20.86 7.21
C GLN A 193 -15.16 -22.19 7.88
N PRO A 194 -14.98 -22.24 9.22
CA PRO A 194 -15.16 -21.13 10.18
C PRO A 194 -13.95 -20.19 10.24
N LEU A 195 -14.20 -18.90 10.35
CA LEU A 195 -13.20 -17.86 10.57
C LEU A 195 -13.10 -17.51 12.07
N LEU A 196 -12.35 -16.44 12.42
CA LEU A 196 -12.21 -16.00 13.81
C LEU A 196 -13.60 -15.63 14.38
N PRO A 197 -13.90 -16.06 15.63
CA PRO A 197 -15.16 -15.73 16.29
C PRO A 197 -15.20 -14.29 16.79
N ASP A 198 -16.39 -13.83 17.18
CA ASP A 198 -16.69 -12.52 17.79
C ASP A 198 -16.22 -11.32 16.95
N ILE A 199 -16.52 -11.38 15.64
CA ILE A 199 -16.31 -10.27 14.71
C ILE A 199 -17.63 -9.55 14.51
N ALA A 200 -17.66 -8.24 14.81
CA ALA A 200 -18.81 -7.37 14.53
C ALA A 200 -18.50 -6.46 13.33
N GLN A 201 -19.47 -6.27 12.44
CA GLN A 201 -19.37 -5.37 11.30
C GLN A 201 -20.34 -4.19 11.50
N VAL A 202 -19.79 -2.97 11.52
CA VAL A 202 -20.57 -1.72 11.64
C VAL A 202 -20.54 -0.91 10.35
N GLY A 203 -21.44 0.05 10.18
CA GLY A 203 -21.42 1.00 9.06
C GLY A 203 -20.13 1.80 9.06
N TYR A 204 -19.50 1.93 7.88
CA TYR A 204 -18.40 2.88 7.75
C TYR A 204 -18.95 4.30 7.79
N GLY A 205 -18.37 5.14 8.65
CA GLY A 205 -18.92 6.48 8.93
C GLY A 205 -20.02 6.50 10.01
N ASP A 206 -20.43 5.35 10.54
CA ASP A 206 -21.50 5.27 11.56
C ASP A 206 -20.93 5.05 12.97
N ALA A 207 -20.63 6.16 13.65
CA ALA A 207 -20.16 6.13 15.02
C ALA A 207 -21.22 5.63 16.02
N GLY A 208 -22.50 5.75 15.69
CA GLY A 208 -23.61 5.25 16.51
C GLY A 208 -23.65 3.72 16.56
N GLU A 209 -23.54 3.04 15.41
CA GLU A 209 -23.38 1.58 15.37
C GLU A 209 -22.09 1.13 16.07
N LEU A 210 -20.98 1.86 15.88
CA LEU A 210 -19.72 1.56 16.56
C LEU A 210 -19.89 1.63 18.08
N LYS A 211 -20.52 2.68 18.60
CA LYS A 211 -20.80 2.83 20.04
C LYS A 211 -21.59 1.66 20.61
N GLN A 212 -22.63 1.21 19.90
CA GLN A 212 -23.43 0.05 20.31
C GLN A 212 -22.61 -1.25 20.32
N ALA A 213 -21.79 -1.47 19.28
CA ALA A 213 -20.93 -2.64 19.19
C ALA A 213 -19.88 -2.69 20.31
N LEU A 214 -19.30 -1.53 20.67
CA LEU A 214 -18.32 -1.40 21.74
C LEU A 214 -18.96 -1.55 23.13
N ALA A 215 -20.15 -1.00 23.34
CA ALA A 215 -20.88 -1.16 24.60
C ALA A 215 -21.13 -2.63 24.97
N ALA A 216 -21.43 -3.47 23.95
CA ALA A 216 -21.61 -4.91 24.14
C ALA A 216 -20.29 -5.67 24.38
N ARG A 217 -19.12 -5.03 24.14
CA ARG A 217 -17.77 -5.65 24.16
C ARG A 217 -16.78 -4.88 25.04
N ARG A 218 -17.25 -4.11 25.99
CA ARG A 218 -16.43 -3.24 26.86
C ARG A 218 -15.19 -3.98 27.35
N ASP A 219 -14.02 -3.31 27.26
CA ASP A 219 -12.70 -3.80 27.66
C ASP A 219 -12.21 -5.09 26.99
N ARG A 220 -12.94 -5.59 25.97
CA ARG A 220 -12.58 -6.79 25.21
C ARG A 220 -12.46 -6.55 23.71
N ALA A 221 -12.73 -5.33 23.25
CA ALA A 221 -12.77 -5.01 21.83
C ALA A 221 -11.43 -4.52 21.28
N CYS A 222 -11.21 -4.83 20.01
CA CYS A 222 -10.26 -4.18 19.11
C CYS A 222 -11.07 -3.63 17.93
N VAL A 223 -10.87 -2.36 17.58
CA VAL A 223 -11.47 -1.74 16.40
C VAL A 223 -10.41 -1.71 15.29
N ILE A 224 -10.75 -2.16 14.09
CA ILE A 224 -9.91 -1.98 12.90
C ILE A 224 -10.69 -1.17 11.87
N VAL A 225 -10.07 -0.08 11.37
CA VAL A 225 -10.69 0.87 10.44
C VAL A 225 -9.68 1.43 9.44
N GLU A 226 -10.12 1.72 8.23
CA GLU A 226 -9.36 2.45 7.20
C GLU A 226 -9.72 3.96 7.28
N PRO A 227 -8.78 4.90 7.11
CA PRO A 227 -9.11 6.34 7.00
C PRO A 227 -9.96 6.70 5.79
N VAL A 228 -9.74 5.99 4.69
CA VAL A 228 -10.59 5.95 3.48
C VAL A 228 -10.66 4.51 3.04
N GLN A 229 -11.86 3.98 2.85
CA GLN A 229 -12.03 2.61 2.36
C GLN A 229 -11.65 2.52 0.88
N GLY A 230 -10.44 2.06 0.57
CA GLY A 230 -9.98 1.97 -0.81
C GLY A 230 -10.69 0.88 -1.60
N GLU A 231 -10.61 -0.36 -1.12
CA GLU A 231 -11.24 -1.52 -1.77
C GLU A 231 -12.77 -1.54 -1.60
N GLY A 232 -13.29 -0.84 -0.61
CA GLY A 232 -14.73 -0.67 -0.38
C GLY A 232 -15.41 0.20 -1.44
N GLY A 233 -14.64 0.95 -2.24
CA GLY A 233 -15.16 1.86 -3.28
C GLY A 233 -14.76 3.33 -3.07
N VAL A 234 -13.59 3.58 -2.51
CA VAL A 234 -13.07 4.92 -2.20
C VAL A 234 -14.07 5.74 -1.36
N HIS A 235 -14.59 5.12 -0.30
CA HIS A 235 -15.49 5.83 0.61
C HIS A 235 -14.67 6.72 1.56
N ILE A 236 -15.02 8.00 1.58
CA ILE A 236 -14.42 9.03 2.44
C ILE A 236 -15.46 9.31 3.54
N PRO A 237 -15.10 9.20 4.83
CA PRO A 237 -16.03 9.50 5.90
C PRO A 237 -16.19 11.01 6.06
N GLU A 238 -17.25 11.43 6.76
CA GLU A 238 -17.41 12.82 7.17
C GLU A 238 -16.26 13.26 8.09
N PRO A 239 -15.83 14.52 8.00
CA PRO A 239 -14.80 15.07 8.89
C PRO A 239 -15.15 14.85 10.37
N GLY A 240 -14.17 14.41 11.16
CA GLY A 240 -14.36 14.12 12.59
C GLY A 240 -14.67 12.65 12.88
N TYR A 241 -14.95 11.82 11.88
CA TYR A 241 -15.26 10.40 12.10
C TYR A 241 -14.14 9.63 12.82
N LEU A 242 -12.89 9.77 12.38
CA LEU A 242 -11.78 9.08 13.04
C LEU A 242 -11.53 9.60 14.45
N THR A 243 -11.74 10.89 14.68
CA THR A 243 -11.67 11.49 16.01
C THR A 243 -12.73 10.88 16.94
N GLU A 244 -13.96 10.69 16.45
CA GLU A 244 -15.04 10.04 17.21
C GLU A 244 -14.75 8.55 17.45
N VAL A 245 -14.26 7.82 16.45
CA VAL A 245 -13.80 6.43 16.60
C VAL A 245 -12.75 6.31 17.71
N ALA A 246 -11.74 7.19 17.72
CA ALA A 246 -10.69 7.19 18.73
C ALA A 246 -11.25 7.54 20.13
N ALA A 247 -12.21 8.46 20.23
CA ALA A 247 -12.87 8.80 21.48
C ALA A 247 -13.69 7.62 22.04
N LEU A 248 -14.45 6.94 21.19
CA LEU A 248 -15.21 5.75 21.55
C LEU A 248 -14.29 4.59 21.98
N CYS A 249 -13.19 4.36 21.28
CA CYS A 249 -12.22 3.35 21.70
C CYS A 249 -11.71 3.62 23.13
N ARG A 250 -11.35 4.88 23.43
CA ARG A 250 -10.94 5.27 24.80
C ARG A 250 -12.07 5.10 25.83
N GLU A 251 -13.30 5.52 25.52
CA GLU A 251 -14.46 5.40 26.41
C GLU A 251 -14.75 3.95 26.80
N PHE A 252 -14.61 3.02 25.85
CA PHE A 252 -14.95 1.60 26.04
C PHE A 252 -13.73 0.69 26.28
N GLY A 253 -12.53 1.24 26.45
CA GLY A 253 -11.31 0.48 26.70
C GLY A 253 -10.92 -0.43 25.52
N ALA A 254 -11.30 -0.07 24.29
CA ALA A 254 -10.97 -0.80 23.07
C ALA A 254 -9.60 -0.37 22.53
N LEU A 255 -8.87 -1.33 21.91
CA LEU A 255 -7.64 -1.05 21.18
C LEU A 255 -8.00 -0.57 19.77
N LEU A 256 -7.40 0.53 19.33
CA LEU A 256 -7.62 1.11 18.01
C LEU A 256 -6.49 0.72 17.03
N VAL A 257 -6.84 0.01 15.98
CA VAL A 257 -5.99 -0.26 14.81
C VAL A 257 -6.46 0.59 13.65
N VAL A 258 -5.57 1.40 13.08
CA VAL A 258 -5.85 2.10 11.82
C VAL A 258 -5.05 1.46 10.71
N ASP A 259 -5.76 0.96 9.70
CA ASP A 259 -5.17 0.35 8.51
C ASP A 259 -4.87 1.42 7.46
N GLU A 260 -3.60 1.80 7.39
CA GLU A 260 -3.04 2.79 6.45
C GLU A 260 -2.28 2.13 5.29
N ILE A 261 -2.48 0.83 5.08
CA ILE A 261 -1.76 0.10 4.01
C ILE A 261 -2.02 0.73 2.64
N GLN A 262 -3.24 1.22 2.39
CA GLN A 262 -3.57 1.88 1.13
C GLN A 262 -3.59 3.41 1.23
N THR A 263 -3.86 3.96 2.38
CA THR A 263 -4.08 5.40 2.61
C THR A 263 -2.82 6.15 3.02
N GLY A 264 -1.88 5.45 3.64
CA GLY A 264 -0.63 6.01 4.13
C GLY A 264 0.43 6.25 3.05
N MET A 265 1.61 6.60 3.49
CA MET A 265 2.77 6.88 2.62
C MET A 265 2.45 7.94 1.55
N GLY A 266 1.83 9.05 1.94
CA GLY A 266 1.55 10.18 1.04
C GLY A 266 0.35 10.01 0.13
N ARG A 267 -0.29 8.83 0.06
CA ARG A 267 -1.38 8.53 -0.89
C ARG A 267 -2.54 9.52 -0.81
N LEU A 268 -2.92 9.96 0.38
CA LEU A 268 -4.00 10.93 0.59
C LEU A 268 -3.54 12.39 0.60
N GLY A 269 -2.27 12.68 0.29
CA GLY A 269 -1.70 14.03 0.36
C GLY A 269 -1.24 14.44 1.77
N THR A 270 -1.22 13.52 2.70
CA THR A 270 -0.61 13.57 4.03
C THR A 270 0.23 12.30 4.21
N TRP A 271 1.18 12.26 5.16
CA TRP A 271 1.94 11.03 5.43
C TRP A 271 1.00 9.89 5.75
N TRP A 272 0.02 10.14 6.62
CA TRP A 272 -1.02 9.19 7.03
C TRP A 272 -2.40 9.81 6.89
N GLY A 273 -3.41 8.99 6.67
CA GLY A 273 -4.79 9.44 6.61
C GLY A 273 -5.29 10.01 7.94
N VAL A 274 -4.77 9.49 9.06
CA VAL A 274 -5.08 9.97 10.42
C VAL A 274 -4.58 11.40 10.69
N ASP A 275 -3.57 11.89 9.96
CA ASP A 275 -2.99 13.22 10.19
C ASP A 275 -4.01 14.34 10.00
N ALA A 276 -4.97 14.14 9.11
CA ALA A 276 -6.00 15.15 8.83
C ALA A 276 -6.89 15.46 10.04
N GLU A 277 -7.01 14.53 10.96
CA GLU A 277 -7.82 14.68 12.18
C GLU A 277 -6.95 14.63 13.45
N GLY A 278 -5.63 14.56 13.33
CA GLY A 278 -4.70 14.47 14.46
C GLY A 278 -4.93 13.24 15.34
N VAL A 279 -5.41 12.16 14.77
CA VAL A 279 -5.72 10.93 15.52
C VAL A 279 -4.44 10.10 15.71
N ARG A 280 -4.17 9.70 16.95
CA ARG A 280 -3.15 8.71 17.29
C ARG A 280 -3.82 7.38 17.63
N PRO A 281 -3.68 6.35 16.79
CA PRO A 281 -4.14 4.99 17.12
C PRO A 281 -3.16 4.30 18.08
N ASP A 282 -3.54 3.12 18.59
CA ASP A 282 -2.63 2.24 19.33
C ASP A 282 -1.70 1.49 18.36
N LEU A 283 -2.26 1.08 17.20
CA LEU A 283 -1.58 0.36 16.13
C LEU A 283 -1.92 1.00 14.78
N LEU A 284 -0.90 1.23 13.95
CA LEU A 284 -1.00 1.73 12.59
C LEU A 284 -0.36 0.72 11.63
N LEU A 285 -1.09 0.31 10.59
CA LEU A 285 -0.58 -0.62 9.59
C LEU A 285 -0.11 0.14 8.36
N ALA A 286 1.13 -0.12 7.94
CA ALA A 286 1.75 0.47 6.76
C ALA A 286 2.12 -0.62 5.74
N GLY A 287 2.07 -0.30 4.45
CA GLY A 287 2.42 -1.25 3.40
C GLY A 287 2.44 -0.58 2.02
N LYS A 288 2.20 -1.36 0.97
CA LYS A 288 2.13 -0.85 -0.42
C LYS A 288 3.28 0.12 -0.76
N GLY A 289 3.05 1.43 -0.66
CA GLY A 289 4.03 2.48 -0.96
C GLY A 289 5.31 2.44 -0.11
N LEU A 290 5.30 1.73 1.03
CA LEU A 290 6.42 1.66 1.96
C LEU A 290 7.72 1.15 1.31
N SER A 291 7.65 0.29 0.30
CA SER A 291 8.84 -0.22 -0.41
C SER A 291 9.25 0.59 -1.65
N GLY A 292 8.55 1.67 -1.96
CA GLY A 292 8.68 2.34 -3.26
C GLY A 292 8.34 1.43 -4.45
N GLY A 293 7.61 0.32 -4.22
CA GLY A 293 7.22 -0.63 -5.25
C GLY A 293 8.33 -1.57 -5.74
N VAL A 294 9.45 -1.72 -5.00
CA VAL A 294 10.61 -2.50 -5.47
C VAL A 294 10.66 -3.90 -4.86
N VAL A 295 10.36 -4.04 -3.57
CA VAL A 295 10.32 -5.34 -2.87
C VAL A 295 9.12 -5.42 -1.93
N PRO A 296 8.62 -6.62 -1.60
CA PRO A 296 7.53 -6.77 -0.64
C PRO A 296 7.99 -6.35 0.76
N VAL A 297 7.27 -5.40 1.37
CA VAL A 297 7.40 -5.02 2.77
C VAL A 297 6.13 -4.34 3.27
N ALA A 298 5.80 -4.61 4.52
CA ALA A 298 4.82 -3.88 5.29
C ALA A 298 5.32 -3.74 6.74
N ALA A 299 4.63 -2.94 7.52
CA ALA A 299 4.96 -2.74 8.92
C ALA A 299 3.70 -2.53 9.76
N LEU A 300 3.79 -2.91 11.02
CA LEU A 300 2.91 -2.45 12.08
C LEU A 300 3.71 -1.44 12.90
N VAL A 301 3.19 -0.24 13.08
CA VAL A 301 3.76 0.78 13.99
C VAL A 301 2.85 0.89 15.20
N ALA A 302 3.45 0.95 16.39
CA ALA A 302 2.73 0.82 17.63
C ALA A 302 3.20 1.79 18.71
N THR A 303 2.29 2.10 19.65
CA THR A 303 2.67 2.70 20.93
C THR A 303 3.44 1.68 21.79
N ALA A 304 4.24 2.16 22.73
CA ALA A 304 4.99 1.29 23.65
C ALA A 304 4.08 0.32 24.42
N GLU A 305 2.90 0.79 24.84
CA GLU A 305 1.93 -0.02 25.56
C GLU A 305 1.37 -1.14 24.68
N ALA A 306 0.91 -0.81 23.47
CA ALA A 306 0.35 -1.78 22.54
C ALA A 306 1.38 -2.82 22.08
N TYR A 307 2.65 -2.42 21.93
CA TYR A 307 3.74 -3.31 21.51
C TYR A 307 4.32 -4.17 22.63
N ALA A 308 4.02 -3.88 23.89
CA ALA A 308 4.63 -4.51 25.07
C ALA A 308 4.67 -6.05 25.04
N PRO A 309 3.65 -6.81 24.52
CA PRO A 309 3.74 -8.26 24.43
C PRO A 309 4.90 -8.75 23.53
N PHE A 310 5.12 -8.13 22.36
CA PHE A 310 6.20 -8.49 21.43
C PHE A 310 7.56 -7.99 21.91
N SER A 311 7.61 -6.88 22.67
CA SER A 311 8.85 -6.42 23.33
C SER A 311 9.34 -7.38 24.41
N ARG A 312 8.43 -7.99 25.18
CA ARG A 312 8.78 -8.94 26.23
C ARG A 312 9.26 -10.29 25.70
N ASP A 313 8.66 -10.75 24.63
CA ASP A 313 9.03 -12.00 23.96
C ASP A 313 9.11 -11.80 22.44
N PRO A 314 10.33 -11.63 21.89
CA PRO A 314 10.54 -11.40 20.47
C PRO A 314 10.18 -12.60 19.59
N TYR A 315 9.99 -13.79 20.18
CA TYR A 315 9.59 -15.00 19.45
C TYR A 315 8.07 -15.22 19.43
N LEU A 316 7.30 -14.42 20.15
CA LEU A 316 5.84 -14.53 20.21
C LEU A 316 5.18 -14.36 18.83
N HIS A 317 5.78 -13.55 17.96
CA HIS A 317 5.37 -13.38 16.57
C HIS A 317 6.58 -13.10 15.67
N THR A 318 6.88 -14.05 14.79
CA THR A 318 8.01 -13.94 13.85
C THR A 318 7.62 -14.40 12.46
N SER A 319 8.31 -13.87 11.46
CA SER A 319 8.29 -14.35 10.08
C SER A 319 9.74 -14.47 9.59
N THR A 320 10.08 -15.51 8.83
CA THR A 320 11.46 -15.75 8.37
C THR A 320 12.05 -14.56 7.63
N PHE A 321 11.26 -13.89 6.79
CA PHE A 321 11.70 -12.75 5.99
C PHE A 321 11.26 -11.38 6.57
N GLY A 322 10.55 -11.37 7.69
CA GLY A 322 10.19 -10.11 8.37
C GLY A 322 11.44 -9.35 8.79
N ALA A 323 11.49 -8.05 8.53
CA ALA A 323 12.65 -7.18 8.73
C ALA A 323 13.92 -7.64 7.97
N SER A 324 13.80 -8.28 6.81
CA SER A 324 14.97 -8.62 6.00
C SER A 324 15.71 -7.34 5.57
N PRO A 325 17.05 -7.34 5.56
CA PRO A 325 17.86 -6.18 5.17
C PRO A 325 17.45 -5.57 3.83
N ILE A 326 17.20 -6.40 2.82
CA ILE A 326 16.78 -5.94 1.50
C ILE A 326 15.43 -5.18 1.54
N ALA A 327 14.46 -5.66 2.33
CA ALA A 327 13.17 -5.01 2.48
C ALA A 327 13.26 -3.72 3.28
N CYS A 328 14.07 -3.72 4.36
CA CYS A 328 14.33 -2.54 5.17
C CYS A 328 15.14 -1.46 4.41
N ALA A 329 16.08 -1.86 3.53
CA ALA A 329 16.81 -0.93 2.68
C ALA A 329 15.87 -0.23 1.68
N ALA A 330 14.91 -0.97 1.11
CA ALA A 330 13.90 -0.38 0.24
C ALA A 330 12.98 0.59 1.00
N ALA A 331 12.50 0.19 2.18
CA ALA A 331 11.63 1.02 3.01
C ALA A 331 12.33 2.31 3.45
N LEU A 332 13.58 2.22 3.94
CA LEU A 332 14.39 3.38 4.29
C LEU A 332 14.56 4.33 3.12
N ALA A 333 15.01 3.81 1.97
CA ALA A 333 15.23 4.62 0.79
C ALA A 333 13.92 5.22 0.24
N ALA A 334 12.79 4.54 0.38
CA ALA A 334 11.48 5.08 -0.01
C ALA A 334 11.10 6.28 0.88
N VAL A 335 11.19 6.15 2.21
CA VAL A 335 10.90 7.24 3.16
C VAL A 335 11.81 8.45 2.89
N GLU A 336 13.13 8.24 2.82
CA GLU A 336 14.11 9.31 2.54
C GLU A 336 13.88 9.99 1.18
N THR A 337 13.44 9.22 0.18
CA THR A 337 13.11 9.76 -1.15
C THR A 337 11.85 10.60 -1.10
N MET A 338 10.81 10.15 -0.40
CA MET A 338 9.57 10.90 -0.24
C MET A 338 9.79 12.25 0.45
N GLU A 339 10.65 12.30 1.47
CA GLU A 339 11.05 13.56 2.12
C GLU A 339 11.81 14.46 1.16
N ARG A 340 12.87 13.96 0.57
CA ARG A 340 13.77 14.74 -0.30
C ARG A 340 13.04 15.34 -1.50
N GLU A 341 12.05 14.63 -2.06
CA GLU A 341 11.33 15.02 -3.27
C GLU A 341 9.96 15.65 -2.99
N ASP A 342 9.65 15.90 -1.71
CA ASP A 342 8.37 16.47 -1.25
C ASP A 342 7.15 15.75 -1.86
N THR A 343 7.25 14.41 -1.90
CA THR A 343 6.25 13.55 -2.56
C THR A 343 4.85 13.72 -1.99
N VAL A 344 4.75 13.98 -0.68
CA VAL A 344 3.47 14.15 0.02
C VAL A 344 2.73 15.39 -0.46
N ALA A 345 3.39 16.56 -0.51
CA ALA A 345 2.78 17.80 -1.01
C ALA A 345 2.47 17.70 -2.50
N ARG A 346 3.36 17.06 -3.28
CA ARG A 346 3.10 16.78 -4.69
C ARG A 346 1.86 15.89 -4.87
N ALA A 347 1.68 14.87 -4.06
CA ALA A 347 0.51 13.99 -4.10
C ALA A 347 -0.79 14.74 -3.79
N ALA A 348 -0.76 15.68 -2.85
CA ALA A 348 -1.91 16.54 -2.55
C ALA A 348 -2.30 17.41 -3.75
N THR A 349 -1.33 18.13 -4.34
CA THR A 349 -1.55 19.05 -5.46
C THR A 349 -1.98 18.30 -6.73
N LEU A 350 -1.24 17.24 -7.10
CA LEU A 350 -1.54 16.41 -8.27
C LEU A 350 -2.90 15.72 -8.13
N GLY A 351 -3.20 15.21 -6.92
CA GLY A 351 -4.46 14.54 -6.63
C GLY A 351 -5.67 15.47 -6.81
N ALA A 352 -5.57 16.72 -6.35
CA ALA A 352 -6.62 17.73 -6.58
C ALA A 352 -6.84 18.01 -8.07
N ARG A 353 -5.76 18.14 -8.86
CA ARG A 353 -5.84 18.30 -10.33
C ARG A 353 -6.51 17.11 -11.01
N ILE A 354 -6.08 15.89 -10.64
CA ILE A 354 -6.65 14.66 -11.25
C ILE A 354 -8.13 14.54 -10.89
N LEU A 355 -8.50 14.76 -9.64
CA LEU A 355 -9.89 14.70 -9.20
C LEU A 355 -10.78 15.69 -9.94
N ALA A 356 -10.32 16.93 -10.12
CA ALA A 356 -11.04 17.95 -10.89
C ALA A 356 -11.20 17.52 -12.36
N GLY A 357 -10.12 17.14 -13.05
CA GLY A 357 -10.20 16.71 -14.45
C GLY A 357 -11.02 15.44 -14.67
N VAL A 358 -11.02 14.49 -13.71
CA VAL A 358 -11.89 13.32 -13.77
C VAL A 358 -13.37 13.73 -13.61
N ARG A 359 -13.68 14.67 -12.71
CA ARG A 359 -15.04 15.19 -12.55
C ARG A 359 -15.52 15.88 -13.83
N ASP A 360 -14.67 16.71 -14.42
CA ASP A 360 -14.98 17.39 -15.68
C ASP A 360 -15.23 16.41 -16.82
N ALA A 361 -14.38 15.38 -16.96
CA ALA A 361 -14.56 14.33 -17.97
C ALA A 361 -15.84 13.50 -17.76
N CYS A 362 -16.22 13.26 -16.51
CA CYS A 362 -17.40 12.48 -16.16
C CYS A 362 -18.72 13.30 -16.20
N ALA A 363 -18.64 14.61 -16.07
CA ALA A 363 -19.83 15.50 -15.95
C ALA A 363 -20.89 15.31 -17.07
N PRO A 364 -20.53 15.11 -18.37
CA PRO A 364 -21.50 14.88 -19.42
C PRO A 364 -22.31 13.57 -19.27
N TYR A 365 -21.86 12.66 -18.42
CA TYR A 365 -22.42 11.29 -18.26
C TYR A 365 -23.09 11.08 -16.91
N GLY A 366 -23.27 12.13 -16.10
CA GLY A 366 -23.74 12.03 -14.71
C GLY A 366 -25.15 11.44 -14.51
N GLU A 367 -26.05 11.54 -15.51
CA GLU A 367 -27.40 10.97 -15.40
C GLU A 367 -27.50 9.56 -15.96
N ILE A 368 -26.57 9.17 -16.82
CA ILE A 368 -26.67 7.94 -17.63
C ILE A 368 -25.71 6.86 -17.15
N LEU A 369 -24.48 7.24 -16.83
CA LEU A 369 -23.37 6.31 -16.63
C LEU A 369 -22.69 6.46 -15.27
N VAL A 370 -22.35 7.70 -14.87
CA VAL A 370 -21.55 7.98 -13.68
C VAL A 370 -22.41 8.52 -12.55
N ARG A 371 -22.42 7.87 -11.39
CA ARG A 371 -23.18 8.29 -10.21
C ARG A 371 -22.42 9.30 -9.36
N ASP A 372 -21.12 9.06 -9.18
CA ASP A 372 -20.30 9.88 -8.28
C ASP A 372 -18.82 9.80 -8.66
N VAL A 373 -18.10 10.90 -8.43
CA VAL A 373 -16.63 10.97 -8.53
C VAL A 373 -16.10 11.57 -7.25
N ARG A 374 -15.43 10.75 -6.46
CA ARG A 374 -14.88 11.11 -5.15
C ARG A 374 -13.41 10.73 -5.04
N GLY A 375 -12.69 11.40 -4.16
CA GLY A 375 -11.28 11.10 -3.93
C GLY A 375 -10.63 12.03 -2.94
N ARG A 376 -9.47 11.61 -2.44
CA ARG A 376 -8.59 12.40 -1.60
C ARG A 376 -7.14 12.08 -1.97
N GLY A 377 -6.34 13.13 -2.26
CA GLY A 377 -5.00 12.92 -2.79
C GLY A 377 -5.03 12.08 -4.07
N LEU A 378 -4.16 11.10 -4.15
CA LEU A 378 -4.04 10.18 -5.29
C LEU A 378 -4.83 8.87 -5.12
N LEU A 379 -5.94 8.90 -4.39
CA LEU A 379 -6.90 7.81 -4.27
C LEU A 379 -8.26 8.33 -4.72
N ILE A 380 -8.70 7.94 -5.93
CA ILE A 380 -9.88 8.47 -6.59
C ILE A 380 -10.76 7.30 -7.05
N GLY A 381 -12.06 7.43 -6.87
CA GLY A 381 -13.09 6.47 -7.31
C GLY A 381 -14.08 7.12 -8.25
N ILE A 382 -14.42 6.42 -9.33
CA ILE A 382 -15.52 6.73 -10.24
C ILE A 382 -16.58 5.67 -10.04
N GLU A 383 -17.72 6.02 -9.49
CA GLU A 383 -18.84 5.12 -9.25
C GLU A 383 -19.83 5.17 -10.41
N PHE A 384 -20.16 3.99 -10.92
CA PHE A 384 -21.05 3.83 -12.06
C PHE A 384 -22.47 3.40 -11.65
N ALA A 385 -23.44 3.72 -12.49
CA ALA A 385 -24.84 3.30 -12.32
C ALA A 385 -24.96 1.77 -12.37
N GLU A 386 -24.18 1.12 -13.24
CA GLU A 386 -24.19 -0.32 -13.47
C GLU A 386 -22.79 -0.93 -13.38
N GLU A 387 -22.72 -2.17 -12.91
CA GLU A 387 -21.48 -2.93 -12.80
C GLU A 387 -20.80 -3.17 -14.16
N ARG A 388 -21.58 -3.44 -15.21
CA ARG A 388 -21.09 -3.67 -16.58
C ARG A 388 -20.25 -2.49 -17.08
N ALA A 389 -20.63 -1.27 -16.75
CA ALA A 389 -19.92 -0.06 -17.18
C ALA A 389 -18.45 0.00 -16.67
N VAL A 390 -18.18 -0.55 -15.48
CA VAL A 390 -16.81 -0.63 -14.94
C VAL A 390 -15.93 -1.51 -15.81
N GLY A 391 -16.42 -2.68 -16.22
CA GLY A 391 -15.69 -3.60 -17.08
C GLY A 391 -15.44 -3.03 -18.47
N GLU A 392 -16.47 -2.41 -19.07
CA GLU A 392 -16.37 -1.77 -20.40
C GLU A 392 -15.34 -0.62 -20.38
N LEU A 393 -15.43 0.28 -19.40
CA LEU A 393 -14.48 1.40 -19.29
C LEU A 393 -13.05 0.92 -19.01
N LEU A 394 -12.88 -0.08 -18.15
CA LEU A 394 -11.57 -0.66 -17.85
C LEU A 394 -10.91 -1.20 -19.15
N LEU A 395 -11.66 -1.97 -19.94
CA LEU A 395 -11.14 -2.50 -21.22
C LEU A 395 -10.82 -1.40 -22.21
N GLU A 396 -11.68 -0.37 -22.33
CA GLU A 396 -11.44 0.78 -23.21
C GLU A 396 -10.19 1.55 -22.80
N LEU A 397 -9.96 1.80 -21.50
CA LEU A 397 -8.77 2.48 -21.01
C LEU A 397 -7.50 1.67 -21.28
N ILE A 398 -7.50 0.37 -20.98
CA ILE A 398 -6.32 -0.49 -21.22
C ILE A 398 -6.02 -0.57 -22.72
N THR A 399 -7.04 -0.70 -23.57
CA THR A 399 -6.86 -0.73 -25.02
C THR A 399 -6.21 0.55 -25.54
N ARG A 400 -6.51 1.70 -24.92
CA ARG A 400 -5.96 3.01 -25.25
C ARG A 400 -4.66 3.35 -24.50
N GLY A 401 -4.09 2.40 -23.76
CA GLY A 401 -2.81 2.57 -23.10
C GLY A 401 -2.84 3.19 -21.71
N VAL A 402 -3.98 3.10 -20.99
CA VAL A 402 -4.09 3.49 -19.57
C VAL A 402 -4.52 2.30 -18.74
N LEU A 403 -3.67 1.88 -17.79
CA LEU A 403 -3.98 0.83 -16.84
C LEU A 403 -4.72 1.41 -15.64
N VAL A 404 -5.86 0.81 -15.29
CA VAL A 404 -6.68 1.15 -14.12
C VAL A 404 -7.13 -0.12 -13.41
N ASN A 405 -7.68 0.01 -12.20
CA ASN A 405 -8.22 -1.11 -11.44
C ASN A 405 -9.63 -0.83 -10.91
N HIS A 406 -10.40 -1.89 -10.69
CA HIS A 406 -11.64 -1.82 -9.94
C HIS A 406 -11.40 -2.03 -8.43
N SER A 407 -12.33 -1.62 -7.61
CA SER A 407 -12.33 -1.90 -6.16
C SER A 407 -12.80 -3.33 -5.89
N LEU A 408 -12.08 -4.08 -5.03
CA LEU A 408 -12.35 -5.50 -4.79
C LEU A 408 -13.65 -5.77 -4.01
N ASN A 409 -14.08 -4.83 -3.16
CA ASN A 409 -15.30 -4.93 -2.36
C ASN A 409 -16.44 -4.06 -2.92
N SER A 410 -16.27 -3.54 -4.16
CA SER A 410 -17.29 -2.78 -4.87
C SER A 410 -17.22 -3.08 -6.38
N THR A 411 -18.26 -3.67 -6.93
CA THR A 411 -18.35 -4.02 -8.35
C THR A 411 -18.64 -2.82 -9.27
N ARG A 412 -19.00 -1.67 -8.68
CA ARG A 412 -19.42 -0.46 -9.41
C ARG A 412 -18.42 0.68 -9.37
N VAL A 413 -17.24 0.49 -8.77
CA VAL A 413 -16.25 1.56 -8.64
C VAL A 413 -14.96 1.21 -9.37
N LEU A 414 -14.62 2.03 -10.36
CA LEU A 414 -13.30 2.10 -10.94
C LEU A 414 -12.42 2.94 -10.02
N ARG A 415 -11.25 2.43 -9.66
CA ARG A 415 -10.33 3.09 -8.76
C ARG A 415 -9.07 3.53 -9.48
N LEU A 416 -8.67 4.78 -9.26
CA LEU A 416 -7.43 5.37 -9.73
C LEU A 416 -6.47 5.56 -8.55
N THR A 417 -5.24 5.07 -8.71
CA THR A 417 -4.16 5.20 -7.74
C THR A 417 -2.84 5.58 -8.43
N PRO A 418 -2.82 6.71 -9.16
CA PRO A 418 -1.65 7.12 -9.93
C PRO A 418 -0.42 7.34 -9.05
N PRO A 419 0.80 7.23 -9.61
CA PRO A 419 2.02 7.67 -8.93
C PRO A 419 2.07 9.20 -8.79
N ALA A 420 2.78 9.68 -7.77
CA ALA A 420 3.01 11.11 -7.59
C ALA A 420 3.98 11.72 -8.62
N VAL A 421 4.65 10.89 -9.41
CA VAL A 421 5.64 11.28 -10.41
C VAL A 421 5.07 11.51 -11.81
N VAL A 422 3.74 11.47 -11.97
CA VAL A 422 3.08 11.75 -13.26
C VAL A 422 3.39 13.18 -13.70
N ALA A 423 3.90 13.34 -14.93
CA ALA A 423 4.19 14.62 -15.55
C ALA A 423 2.96 15.17 -16.31
N ASP A 424 3.00 16.44 -16.70
CA ASP A 424 1.85 17.11 -17.30
C ASP A 424 1.43 16.49 -18.65
N ASP A 425 2.37 16.08 -19.48
CA ASP A 425 2.10 15.42 -20.75
C ASP A 425 1.40 14.06 -20.58
N ALA A 426 1.80 13.29 -19.58
CA ALA A 426 1.14 12.04 -19.23
C ALA A 426 -0.26 12.27 -18.62
N LEU A 427 -0.44 13.36 -17.90
CA LEU A 427 -1.74 13.75 -17.37
C LEU A 427 -2.70 14.19 -18.47
N ASP A 428 -2.23 14.97 -19.45
CA ASP A 428 -3.02 15.38 -20.62
C ASP A 428 -3.43 14.16 -21.45
N LEU A 429 -2.51 13.19 -21.65
CA LEU A 429 -2.84 11.90 -22.28
C LEU A 429 -3.93 11.17 -21.50
N PHE A 430 -3.82 11.11 -20.16
CA PHE A 430 -4.82 10.45 -19.32
C PHE A 430 -6.21 11.08 -19.50
N PHE A 431 -6.34 12.41 -19.44
CA PHE A 431 -7.63 13.07 -19.54
C PHE A 431 -8.26 12.90 -20.93
N THR A 432 -7.45 13.01 -22.00
CA THR A 432 -7.90 12.75 -23.37
C THR A 432 -8.42 11.34 -23.50
N THR A 433 -7.63 10.36 -23.04
CA THR A 433 -7.98 8.94 -23.10
C THR A 433 -9.23 8.62 -22.28
N LEU A 434 -9.36 9.21 -21.08
CA LEU A 434 -10.53 9.02 -20.23
C LEU A 434 -11.81 9.54 -20.89
N ALA A 435 -11.76 10.74 -21.51
CA ALA A 435 -12.91 11.33 -22.19
C ALA A 435 -13.38 10.47 -23.38
N GLU A 436 -12.44 9.99 -24.21
CA GLU A 436 -12.73 9.10 -25.34
C GLU A 436 -13.31 7.75 -24.88
N ALA A 437 -12.71 7.15 -23.84
CA ALA A 437 -13.16 5.88 -23.28
C ALA A 437 -14.57 5.99 -22.65
N LEU A 438 -14.86 7.08 -21.93
CA LEU A 438 -16.19 7.35 -21.39
C LEU A 438 -17.23 7.50 -22.50
N HIS A 439 -16.89 8.22 -23.59
CA HIS A 439 -17.79 8.36 -24.73
C HIS A 439 -18.13 7.00 -25.35
N THR A 440 -17.09 6.18 -25.63
CA THR A 440 -17.30 4.85 -26.20
C THR A 440 -18.12 3.95 -25.29
N THR A 441 -17.82 3.98 -23.97
CA THR A 441 -18.57 3.21 -22.96
C THR A 441 -20.04 3.64 -22.93
N ALA A 442 -20.33 4.94 -22.93
CA ALA A 442 -21.70 5.45 -22.90
C ALA A 442 -22.50 5.01 -24.13
N VAL A 443 -21.90 5.05 -25.31
CA VAL A 443 -22.53 4.57 -26.56
C VAL A 443 -22.87 3.06 -26.48
N ARG A 444 -21.94 2.23 -25.97
CA ARG A 444 -22.19 0.78 -25.81
C ARG A 444 -23.20 0.45 -24.74
N MET A 445 -23.34 1.29 -23.72
CA MET A 445 -24.32 1.07 -22.65
C MET A 445 -25.72 1.52 -23.06
N ALA A 446 -25.83 2.41 -24.06
CA ALA A 446 -27.12 2.88 -24.57
C ALA A 446 -27.75 1.97 -25.66
N GLY A 447 -26.94 1.09 -26.28
CA GLY A 447 -27.37 0.11 -27.29
C GLY A 447 -27.54 -1.28 -26.72
#